data_d8097e7a85e04127aca8578267e45920
#
_entry.id   d8097e7a85e04127aca8578267e45920
#
_cell.length_a   1.000
_cell.length_b   1.000
_cell.length_c   1.000
_cell.angle_alpha   90.00
_cell.angle_beta   90.00
_cell.angle_gamma   90.00
#
_symmetry.space_group_name_H-M   'P 1'
#
loop_
_entity.id
_entity.type
_entity.pdbx_description
1 polymer ?
#
loop_
_entity_poly.entity_id
_entity_poly.type
_entity_poly.pdbx_seq_one_letter_code
_entity_poly.pdbx_strand_id
1 'polypeptide(L)'
;KDNHLVVDILINNAGVFFFNPYCETSMKRIELILNLHMITVAKLCRLFGEDMINRQLTTEEQSQKFCGKPRKKGYILNMSSMSAWMAMPGIQSYNATKAFIYNFSKSLWYELKPKGVNITVMTPGAVDTALFGLAPNLRRLAVNLTVSIPPEKLVKRALKKMFRGKKADMPGVLNYLATPLLKHTPDWLVFL
;
A
#
# COMPACT_ATOMS: atom_id res chain seq x y z
N LYS A 1 -11.35 27.31 -2.17
CA LYS A 1 -11.15 28.11 -3.40
C LYS A 1 -11.00 27.15 -4.53
N ASP A 2 -12.02 27.10 -5.35
CA ASP A 2 -12.50 25.96 -6.08
C ASP A 2 -11.73 25.75 -7.38
N ASN A 3 -10.55 25.16 -7.25
CA ASN A 3 -9.97 24.42 -8.36
C ASN A 3 -10.74 23.11 -8.45
N HIS A 4 -11.64 22.95 -9.40
CA HIS A 4 -12.36 21.72 -9.68
C HIS A 4 -11.40 20.61 -10.17
N LEU A 5 -10.48 20.22 -9.30
CA LEU A 5 -9.54 19.14 -9.58
C LEU A 5 -10.25 17.80 -9.47
N VAL A 6 -10.34 17.10 -10.57
CA VAL A 6 -10.87 15.74 -10.63
C VAL A 6 -9.73 14.76 -10.44
N VAL A 7 -9.77 13.94 -9.38
CA VAL A 7 -8.78 12.89 -9.11
C VAL A 7 -9.37 11.54 -9.45
N ASP A 8 -8.88 10.92 -10.51
CA ASP A 8 -9.29 9.57 -10.94
C ASP A 8 -8.41 8.47 -10.32
N ILE A 9 -7.19 8.82 -9.90
CA ILE A 9 -6.21 7.90 -9.32
C ILE A 9 -5.59 8.53 -8.07
N LEU A 10 -5.73 7.85 -6.93
CA LEU A 10 -5.04 8.18 -5.69
C LEU A 10 -3.95 7.13 -5.41
N ILE A 11 -2.72 7.57 -5.17
CA ILE A 11 -1.60 6.68 -4.83
C ILE A 11 -1.05 7.07 -3.45
N ASN A 12 -1.33 6.26 -2.44
CA ASN A 12 -0.82 6.40 -1.08
C ASN A 12 0.51 5.65 -0.97
N ASN A 13 1.60 6.31 -1.34
CA ASN A 13 2.95 5.74 -1.37
C ASN A 13 3.88 6.34 -0.31
N ALA A 14 3.62 7.56 0.16
CA ALA A 14 4.45 8.21 1.16
C ALA A 14 4.62 7.32 2.40
N GLY A 15 5.84 7.22 2.90
CA GLY A 15 6.13 6.38 4.06
C GLY A 15 7.50 6.69 4.66
N VAL A 16 7.65 6.33 5.93
CA VAL A 16 8.89 6.41 6.69
C VAL A 16 9.21 5.05 7.29
N PHE A 17 10.49 4.83 7.52
CA PHE A 17 11.00 3.62 8.15
C PHE A 17 12.09 3.99 9.14
N PHE A 18 12.06 3.41 10.32
CA PHE A 18 13.17 3.45 11.27
C PHE A 18 13.31 2.09 11.94
N PHE A 19 14.54 1.75 12.23
CA PHE A 19 14.90 0.56 12.99
C PHE A 19 15.51 1.04 14.31
N ASN A 20 14.75 0.88 15.41
CA ASN A 20 15.18 1.29 16.74
C ASN A 20 14.47 0.44 17.82
N PRO A 21 15.12 0.17 18.96
CA PRO A 21 14.42 -0.36 20.12
C PRO A 21 13.22 0.54 20.48
N TYR A 22 12.09 -0.07 20.83
CA TYR A 22 10.84 0.68 20.99
C TYR A 22 10.92 1.76 22.06
N CYS A 23 11.51 1.42 23.22
CA CYS A 23 11.65 2.36 24.33
C CYS A 23 12.64 3.52 24.06
N GLU A 24 13.49 3.39 23.04
CA GLU A 24 14.41 4.44 22.59
C GLU A 24 13.84 5.28 21.45
N THR A 25 12.72 4.87 20.89
CA THR A 25 12.06 5.62 19.81
C THR A 25 11.28 6.80 20.41
N SER A 26 11.58 8.01 19.97
CA SER A 26 10.88 9.19 20.45
C SER A 26 9.40 9.18 20.12
N MET A 27 8.55 9.70 21.00
CA MET A 27 7.11 9.83 20.78
C MET A 27 6.80 10.51 19.45
N LYS A 28 7.55 11.56 19.10
CA LYS A 28 7.42 12.27 17.82
C LYS A 28 7.58 11.35 16.60
N ARG A 29 8.49 10.38 16.66
CA ARG A 29 8.67 9.40 15.57
C ARG A 29 7.52 8.40 15.53
N ILE A 30 7.05 7.96 16.69
CA ILE A 30 5.89 7.06 16.78
C ILE A 30 4.65 7.75 16.20
N GLU A 31 4.37 8.98 16.61
CA GLU A 31 3.26 9.76 16.08
C GLU A 31 3.37 10.00 14.57
N LEU A 32 4.57 10.32 14.07
CA LEU A 32 4.82 10.53 12.65
C LEU A 32 4.44 9.30 11.84
N ILE A 33 4.90 8.11 12.22
CA ILE A 33 4.65 6.89 11.44
C ILE A 33 3.17 6.48 11.51
N LEU A 34 2.52 6.61 12.67
CA LEU A 34 1.09 6.31 12.82
C LEU A 34 0.24 7.29 12.02
N ASN A 35 0.52 8.58 12.11
CA ASN A 35 -0.21 9.61 11.36
C ASN A 35 -0.03 9.44 9.85
N LEU A 36 1.21 9.24 9.38
CA LEU A 36 1.49 9.14 7.96
C LEU A 36 0.92 7.86 7.35
N HIS A 37 1.15 6.70 7.99
CA HIS A 37 0.78 5.41 7.41
C HIS A 37 -0.69 5.02 7.64
N MET A 38 -1.30 5.45 8.74
CA MET A 38 -2.66 5.02 9.08
C MET A 38 -3.67 6.14 8.89
N ILE A 39 -3.54 7.23 9.65
CA ILE A 39 -4.54 8.29 9.69
C ILE A 39 -4.63 9.01 8.34
N THR A 40 -3.51 9.39 7.76
CA THR A 40 -3.48 10.08 6.46
C THR A 40 -4.03 9.18 5.35
N VAL A 41 -3.61 7.92 5.30
CA VAL A 41 -4.13 6.97 4.30
C VAL A 41 -5.64 6.78 4.44
N ALA A 42 -6.14 6.58 5.66
CA ALA A 42 -7.58 6.42 5.91
C ALA A 42 -8.37 7.67 5.50
N LYS A 43 -7.90 8.87 5.88
CA LYS A 43 -8.53 10.14 5.52
C LYS A 43 -8.56 10.36 4.01
N LEU A 44 -7.44 10.15 3.31
CA LEU A 44 -7.37 10.31 1.86
C LEU A 44 -8.26 9.31 1.14
N CYS A 45 -8.26 8.05 1.56
CA CYS A 45 -9.17 7.04 1.01
C CYS A 45 -10.64 7.42 1.20
N ARG A 46 -11.01 7.99 2.36
CA ARG A 46 -12.38 8.44 2.64
C ARG A 46 -12.78 9.61 1.74
N LEU A 47 -11.94 10.67 1.69
CA LEU A 47 -12.22 11.90 0.94
C LEU A 47 -12.32 11.63 -0.57
N PHE A 48 -11.27 11.02 -1.14
CA PHE A 48 -11.24 10.76 -2.58
C PHE A 48 -12.15 9.61 -3.00
N GLY A 49 -12.33 8.60 -2.14
CA GLY A 49 -13.27 7.51 -2.41
C GLY A 49 -14.70 7.99 -2.51
N GLU A 50 -15.12 8.90 -1.62
CA GLU A 50 -16.45 9.53 -1.66
C GLU A 50 -16.65 10.38 -2.92
N ASP A 51 -15.66 11.23 -3.27
CA ASP A 51 -15.70 12.02 -4.49
C ASP A 51 -15.78 11.12 -5.75
N MET A 52 -14.97 10.06 -5.80
CA MET A 52 -15.01 9.10 -6.90
C MET A 52 -16.38 8.41 -7.02
N ILE A 53 -17.03 8.05 -5.91
CA ILE A 53 -18.36 7.44 -5.89
C ILE A 53 -19.41 8.43 -6.39
N ASN A 54 -19.42 9.66 -5.86
CA ASN A 54 -20.40 10.68 -6.23
C ASN A 54 -20.35 10.98 -7.72
N ARG A 55 -19.16 11.05 -8.32
CA ARG A 55 -18.99 11.23 -9.77
C ARG A 55 -19.50 10.04 -10.59
N GLN A 56 -19.50 8.82 -10.03
CA GLN A 56 -20.09 7.65 -10.70
C GLN A 56 -21.61 7.77 -10.76
N LEU A 57 -22.23 8.20 -9.65
CA LEU A 57 -23.70 8.36 -9.55
C LEU A 57 -24.21 9.41 -10.54
N THR A 58 -23.58 10.58 -10.59
CA THR A 58 -23.96 11.64 -11.55
C THR A 58 -23.82 11.20 -13.01
N THR A 59 -22.84 10.35 -13.32
CA THR A 59 -22.67 9.80 -14.68
C THR A 59 -23.74 8.74 -15.01
N GLU A 60 -24.26 8.00 -14.02
CA GLU A 60 -25.40 7.07 -14.24
C GLU A 60 -26.69 7.79 -14.57
N GLU A 61 -27.01 8.84 -13.83
CA GLU A 61 -28.17 9.68 -14.12
C GLU A 61 -28.11 10.32 -15.50
N GLN A 62 -26.91 10.70 -15.94
CA GLN A 62 -26.68 11.24 -17.28
C GLN A 62 -26.65 10.15 -18.37
N SER A 63 -26.22 8.91 -18.04
CA SER A 63 -26.13 7.79 -18.98
C SER A 63 -27.47 7.13 -19.25
N GLN A 64 -28.46 7.26 -18.37
CA GLN A 64 -29.85 6.91 -18.69
C GLN A 64 -30.43 7.79 -19.80
N LYS A 65 -29.85 8.99 -20.05
CA LYS A 65 -30.21 9.88 -21.15
C LYS A 65 -29.34 9.71 -22.41
N PHE A 66 -28.17 9.06 -22.32
CA PHE A 66 -27.22 8.87 -23.43
C PHE A 66 -26.60 7.46 -23.41
N CYS A 67 -27.08 6.63 -24.32
CA CYS A 67 -26.60 5.25 -24.53
C CYS A 67 -25.07 5.15 -24.64
N GLY A 68 -24.42 4.37 -23.77
CA GLY A 68 -23.21 3.61 -24.13
C GLY A 68 -21.82 4.15 -23.78
N LYS A 69 -21.61 5.17 -22.93
CA LYS A 69 -20.23 5.50 -22.49
C LYS A 69 -19.84 4.71 -21.24
N PRO A 70 -18.62 4.07 -21.23
CA PRO A 70 -18.18 3.31 -20.06
C PRO A 70 -17.97 4.23 -18.87
N ARG A 71 -18.42 3.79 -17.67
CA ARG A 71 -18.20 4.47 -16.39
C ARG A 71 -16.72 4.80 -16.20
N LYS A 72 -16.39 6.02 -15.85
CA LYS A 72 -15.05 6.39 -15.38
C LYS A 72 -14.83 5.67 -14.04
N LYS A 73 -13.89 4.72 -13.99
CA LYS A 73 -13.56 4.00 -12.75
C LYS A 73 -12.63 4.86 -11.90
N GLY A 74 -12.90 4.96 -10.58
CA GLY A 74 -11.93 5.46 -9.61
C GLY A 74 -10.93 4.39 -9.22
N TYR A 75 -9.68 4.79 -8.94
CA TYR A 75 -8.61 3.88 -8.53
C TYR A 75 -7.86 4.41 -7.32
N ILE A 76 -7.68 3.56 -6.31
CA ILE A 76 -6.85 3.86 -5.14
C ILE A 76 -5.78 2.77 -5.01
N LEU A 77 -4.51 3.16 -4.96
CA LEU A 77 -3.38 2.28 -4.76
C LEU A 77 -2.73 2.59 -3.41
N ASN A 78 -2.73 1.62 -2.51
CA ASN A 78 -2.11 1.73 -1.19
C ASN A 78 -0.85 0.87 -1.10
N MET A 79 0.27 1.47 -0.62
CA MET A 79 1.54 0.78 -0.48
C MET A 79 1.72 0.25 0.95
N SER A 80 1.50 -1.05 1.13
CA SER A 80 1.84 -1.80 2.33
C SER A 80 3.28 -2.38 2.22
N SER A 81 3.55 -3.49 2.84
CA SER A 81 4.83 -4.23 2.82
C SER A 81 4.59 -5.69 3.16
N MET A 82 5.53 -6.58 2.80
CA MET A 82 5.55 -7.93 3.32
C MET A 82 5.70 -7.98 4.84
N SER A 83 6.24 -6.92 5.46
CA SER A 83 6.35 -6.79 6.90
C SER A 83 5.00 -6.74 7.64
N ALA A 84 3.89 -6.59 6.91
CA ALA A 84 2.54 -6.69 7.46
C ALA A 84 2.24 -8.04 8.16
N TRP A 85 3.04 -9.07 7.88
CA TRP A 85 2.92 -10.40 8.49
C TRP A 85 4.06 -10.77 9.43
N MET A 86 4.95 -9.81 9.75
CA MET A 86 6.11 -10.04 10.60
C MET A 86 5.91 -9.42 11.98
N ALA A 87 6.24 -10.17 13.03
CA ALA A 87 6.44 -9.66 14.39
C ALA A 87 7.94 -9.56 14.63
N MET A 88 8.55 -8.42 14.30
CA MET A 88 10.00 -8.24 14.37
C MET A 88 10.38 -7.09 15.31
N PRO A 89 11.27 -7.31 16.30
CA PRO A 89 11.79 -6.27 17.16
C PRO A 89 12.45 -5.14 16.37
N GLY A 90 12.43 -3.92 16.88
CA GLY A 90 13.03 -2.74 16.26
C GLY A 90 12.19 -2.06 15.19
N ILE A 91 11.16 -2.72 14.62
CA ILE A 91 10.27 -2.17 13.58
C ILE A 91 8.77 -2.35 13.88
N GLN A 92 8.42 -2.44 15.16
CA GLN A 92 7.07 -2.76 15.63
C GLN A 92 6.00 -1.83 15.05
N SER A 93 6.22 -0.51 15.18
CA SER A 93 5.28 0.49 14.65
C SER A 93 5.14 0.41 13.13
N TYR A 94 6.25 0.16 12.41
CA TYR A 94 6.22 -0.02 10.97
C TYR A 94 5.38 -1.23 10.58
N ASN A 95 5.66 -2.40 11.16
CA ASN A 95 4.93 -3.65 10.88
C ASN A 95 3.43 -3.49 11.16
N ALA A 96 3.09 -2.93 12.32
CA ALA A 96 1.69 -2.69 12.71
C ALA A 96 0.97 -1.77 11.72
N THR A 97 1.62 -0.67 11.29
CA THR A 97 1.02 0.25 10.31
C THR A 97 0.86 -0.39 8.94
N LYS A 98 1.79 -1.24 8.51
CA LYS A 98 1.69 -1.95 7.22
C LYS A 98 0.62 -3.05 7.26
N ALA A 99 0.43 -3.71 8.40
CA ALA A 99 -0.70 -4.62 8.63
C ALA A 99 -2.04 -3.89 8.58
N PHE A 100 -2.13 -2.71 9.19
CA PHE A 100 -3.30 -1.84 9.07
C PHE A 100 -3.60 -1.52 7.60
N ILE A 101 -2.64 -0.98 6.84
CA ILE A 101 -2.85 -0.63 5.42
C ILE A 101 -3.35 -1.84 4.63
N TYR A 102 -2.78 -3.02 4.85
CA TYR A 102 -3.16 -4.23 4.13
C TYR A 102 -4.62 -4.62 4.39
N ASN A 103 -5.01 -4.77 5.66
CA ASN A 103 -6.36 -5.19 6.02
C ASN A 103 -7.40 -4.13 5.70
N PHE A 104 -7.12 -2.86 6.01
CA PHE A 104 -7.96 -1.71 5.67
C PHE A 104 -8.27 -1.66 4.17
N SER A 105 -7.24 -1.76 3.33
CA SER A 105 -7.41 -1.69 1.87
C SER A 105 -8.23 -2.85 1.33
N LYS A 106 -8.05 -4.06 1.86
CA LYS A 106 -8.84 -5.24 1.44
C LYS A 106 -10.30 -5.09 1.82
N SER A 107 -10.59 -4.62 3.03
CA SER A 107 -11.97 -4.37 3.50
C SER A 107 -12.62 -3.29 2.65
N LEU A 108 -11.90 -2.19 2.42
CA LEU A 108 -12.38 -1.08 1.60
C LEU A 108 -12.63 -1.48 0.14
N TRP A 109 -11.84 -2.42 -0.41
CA TRP A 109 -12.08 -2.94 -1.75
C TRP A 109 -13.44 -3.65 -1.87
N TYR A 110 -13.82 -4.46 -0.87
CA TYR A 110 -15.12 -5.13 -0.88
C TYR A 110 -16.29 -4.13 -0.83
N GLU A 111 -16.12 -3.04 -0.08
CA GLU A 111 -17.14 -2.01 0.07
C GLU A 111 -17.28 -1.10 -1.17
N LEU A 112 -16.15 -0.67 -1.76
CA LEU A 112 -16.15 0.36 -2.80
C LEU A 112 -16.15 -0.18 -4.23
N LYS A 113 -15.73 -1.42 -4.45
CA LYS A 113 -15.73 -2.03 -5.79
C LYS A 113 -17.11 -2.06 -6.44
N PRO A 114 -18.21 -2.43 -5.74
CA PRO A 114 -19.56 -2.37 -6.31
C PRO A 114 -19.97 -0.94 -6.69
N LYS A 115 -19.40 0.06 -6.02
CA LYS A 115 -19.64 1.50 -6.26
C LYS A 115 -18.72 2.11 -7.34
N GLY A 116 -18.00 1.29 -8.10
CA GLY A 116 -17.15 1.74 -9.21
C GLY A 116 -15.74 2.20 -8.82
N VAL A 117 -15.32 2.07 -7.55
CA VAL A 117 -13.98 2.44 -7.08
C VAL A 117 -13.15 1.21 -6.76
N ASN A 118 -12.02 1.04 -7.44
CA ASN A 118 -11.11 -0.08 -7.25
C ASN A 118 -9.99 0.28 -6.28
N ILE A 119 -9.86 -0.48 -5.20
CA ILE A 119 -8.76 -0.36 -4.24
C ILE A 119 -7.76 -1.48 -4.51
N THR A 120 -6.48 -1.15 -4.59
CA THR A 120 -5.41 -2.15 -4.71
C THR A 120 -4.38 -1.92 -3.63
N VAL A 121 -4.02 -2.97 -2.89
CA VAL A 121 -2.90 -2.92 -1.95
C VAL A 121 -1.72 -3.72 -2.48
N MET A 122 -0.55 -3.09 -2.49
CA MET A 122 0.71 -3.73 -2.83
C MET A 122 1.49 -4.05 -1.56
N THR A 123 2.05 -5.26 -1.49
CA THR A 123 2.83 -5.75 -0.36
C THR A 123 4.22 -6.21 -0.82
N PRO A 124 5.05 -5.27 -1.32
CA PRO A 124 6.38 -5.64 -1.76
C PRO A 124 7.26 -6.12 -0.60
N GLY A 125 8.23 -6.97 -0.91
CA GLY A 125 9.39 -7.22 -0.07
C GLY A 125 10.37 -6.05 -0.12
N ALA A 126 11.66 -6.34 -0.07
CA ALA A 126 12.67 -5.31 -0.22
C ALA A 126 12.58 -4.67 -1.62
N VAL A 127 12.62 -3.34 -1.66
CA VAL A 127 12.66 -2.54 -2.88
C VAL A 127 13.96 -1.76 -2.89
N ASP A 128 14.61 -1.68 -4.05
CA ASP A 128 15.87 -0.95 -4.22
C ASP A 128 15.65 0.56 -4.12
N THR A 129 15.46 1.05 -2.90
CA THR A 129 15.26 2.46 -2.57
C THR A 129 16.15 2.87 -1.40
N ALA A 130 16.27 4.18 -1.16
CA ALA A 130 16.98 4.71 -0.01
C ALA A 130 16.23 4.52 1.33
N LEU A 131 15.05 3.93 1.34
CA LEU A 131 14.19 3.82 2.53
C LEU A 131 14.87 3.10 3.70
N PHE A 132 15.70 2.10 3.41
CA PHE A 132 16.41 1.30 4.42
C PHE A 132 17.83 1.78 4.72
N GLY A 133 18.29 2.88 4.10
CA GLY A 133 19.63 3.44 4.34
C GLY A 133 20.81 2.57 3.87
N LEU A 134 20.56 1.54 3.05
CA LEU A 134 21.62 0.65 2.56
C LEU A 134 22.55 1.35 1.55
N ALA A 135 23.85 1.06 1.62
CA ALA A 135 24.83 1.54 0.67
C ALA A 135 24.54 1.06 -0.77
N PRO A 136 24.85 1.85 -1.81
CA PRO A 136 24.49 1.55 -3.19
C PRO A 136 24.99 0.19 -3.71
N ASN A 137 26.19 -0.24 -3.30
CA ASN A 137 26.77 -1.54 -3.65
C ASN A 137 26.00 -2.72 -3.05
N LEU A 138 25.57 -2.62 -1.78
CA LEU A 138 24.75 -3.62 -1.11
C LEU A 138 23.35 -3.68 -1.72
N ARG A 139 22.77 -2.55 -2.10
CA ARG A 139 21.50 -2.47 -2.80
C ARG A 139 21.56 -3.19 -4.15
N ARG A 140 22.63 -2.95 -4.94
CA ARG A 140 22.84 -3.62 -6.23
C ARG A 140 23.01 -5.13 -6.07
N LEU A 141 23.75 -5.57 -5.04
CA LEU A 141 23.90 -7.00 -4.71
C LEU A 141 22.55 -7.63 -4.37
N ALA A 142 21.73 -6.99 -3.55
CA ALA A 142 20.39 -7.47 -3.18
C ALA A 142 19.46 -7.61 -4.41
N VAL A 143 19.55 -6.71 -5.39
CA VAL A 143 18.81 -6.81 -6.66
C VAL A 143 19.31 -8.01 -7.48
N ASN A 144 20.62 -8.21 -7.60
CA ASN A 144 21.22 -9.32 -8.35
C ASN A 144 20.85 -10.68 -7.74
N LEU A 145 20.75 -10.76 -6.41
CA LEU A 145 20.32 -11.96 -5.70
C LEU A 145 18.77 -12.13 -5.66
N THR A 146 18.02 -11.30 -6.39
CA THR A 146 16.54 -11.29 -6.43
C THR A 146 15.85 -11.09 -5.06
N VAL A 147 16.59 -10.67 -4.05
CA VAL A 147 16.09 -10.32 -2.73
C VAL A 147 15.36 -8.97 -2.74
N SER A 148 15.82 -8.05 -3.62
CA SER A 148 15.21 -6.73 -3.81
C SER A 148 14.66 -6.57 -5.22
N ILE A 149 13.64 -5.75 -5.37
CA ILE A 149 12.96 -5.49 -6.65
C ILE A 149 13.25 -4.06 -7.09
N PRO A 150 13.68 -3.83 -8.36
CA PRO A 150 13.81 -2.47 -8.89
C PRO A 150 12.49 -1.69 -8.83
N PRO A 151 12.51 -0.41 -8.43
CA PRO A 151 11.30 0.41 -8.31
C PRO A 151 10.44 0.43 -9.57
N GLU A 152 11.06 0.50 -10.75
CA GLU A 152 10.36 0.56 -12.04
C GLU A 152 9.54 -0.72 -12.30
N LYS A 153 10.08 -1.90 -11.95
CA LYS A 153 9.36 -3.17 -12.06
C LYS A 153 8.17 -3.24 -11.10
N LEU A 154 8.37 -2.72 -9.85
CA LEU A 154 7.31 -2.64 -8.86
C LEU A 154 6.18 -1.72 -9.35
N VAL A 155 6.52 -0.51 -9.82
CA VAL A 155 5.55 0.48 -10.30
C VAL A 155 4.75 -0.08 -11.48
N LYS A 156 5.41 -0.63 -12.50
CA LYS A 156 4.71 -1.26 -13.64
C LYS A 156 3.73 -2.34 -13.20
N ARG A 157 4.14 -3.19 -12.24
CA ARG A 157 3.29 -4.26 -11.72
C ARG A 157 2.12 -3.69 -10.92
N ALA A 158 2.35 -2.72 -10.05
CA ALA A 158 1.35 -2.09 -9.22
C ALA A 158 0.25 -1.43 -10.07
N LEU A 159 0.62 -0.59 -11.04
CA LEU A 159 -0.30 0.05 -11.96
C LEU A 159 -1.10 -0.98 -12.77
N LYS A 160 -0.42 -2.01 -13.31
CA LYS A 160 -1.10 -3.10 -14.03
C LYS A 160 -2.14 -3.81 -13.17
N LYS A 161 -1.85 -4.07 -11.89
CA LYS A 161 -2.78 -4.72 -10.96
C LYS A 161 -3.93 -3.80 -10.57
N MET A 162 -3.65 -2.53 -10.33
CA MET A 162 -4.63 -1.49 -10.03
C MET A 162 -5.64 -1.35 -11.17
N PHE A 163 -5.20 -1.15 -12.41
CA PHE A 163 -6.09 -1.01 -13.57
C PHE A 163 -6.88 -2.29 -13.90
N ARG A 164 -6.38 -3.46 -13.47
CA ARG A 164 -7.12 -4.73 -13.56
C ARG A 164 -8.09 -4.95 -12.40
N GLY A 165 -8.21 -4.02 -11.47
CA GLY A 165 -9.10 -4.10 -10.31
C GLY A 165 -8.76 -5.22 -9.32
N LYS A 166 -7.48 -5.63 -9.25
CA LYS A 166 -7.01 -6.64 -8.28
C LYS A 166 -6.91 -6.03 -6.89
N LYS A 167 -7.52 -6.67 -5.89
CA LYS A 167 -7.56 -6.15 -4.51
C LYS A 167 -6.20 -6.13 -3.81
N ALA A 168 -5.33 -7.09 -4.13
CA ALA A 168 -4.00 -7.21 -3.51
C ALA A 168 -3.02 -7.87 -4.47
N ASP A 169 -1.74 -7.53 -4.36
CA ASP A 169 -0.65 -8.23 -5.04
C ASP A 169 0.64 -8.16 -4.23
N MET A 170 1.38 -9.26 -4.22
CA MET A 170 2.70 -9.38 -3.63
C MET A 170 3.70 -9.65 -4.74
N PRO A 171 4.59 -8.71 -5.08
CA PRO A 171 5.61 -8.92 -6.08
C PRO A 171 6.74 -9.80 -5.53
N GLY A 172 7.22 -10.72 -6.38
CA GLY A 172 8.29 -11.67 -6.04
C GLY A 172 7.75 -13.03 -5.58
N VAL A 173 8.13 -14.08 -6.30
CA VAL A 173 7.72 -15.46 -5.96
C VAL A 173 8.29 -15.86 -4.59
N LEU A 174 9.55 -15.46 -4.33
CA LEU A 174 10.21 -15.74 -3.05
C LEU A 174 9.46 -15.09 -1.88
N ASN A 175 9.02 -13.83 -2.04
CA ASN A 175 8.24 -13.13 -1.01
C ASN A 175 6.91 -13.82 -0.74
N TYR A 176 6.25 -14.31 -1.80
CA TYR A 176 4.99 -15.03 -1.68
C TYR A 176 5.16 -16.35 -0.91
N LEU A 177 6.23 -17.09 -1.19
CA LEU A 177 6.55 -18.35 -0.49
C LEU A 177 7.04 -18.12 0.94
N ALA A 178 7.77 -17.03 1.20
CA ALA A 178 8.26 -16.69 2.52
C ALA A 178 7.16 -16.21 3.48
N THR A 179 6.08 -15.63 2.98
CA THR A 179 5.03 -15.05 3.84
C THR A 179 4.41 -16.05 4.83
N PRO A 180 4.04 -17.29 4.47
CA PRO A 180 3.54 -18.26 5.43
C PRO A 180 4.57 -18.58 6.52
N LEU A 181 5.84 -18.69 6.15
CA LEU A 181 6.94 -18.94 7.11
C LEU A 181 7.10 -17.76 8.07
N LEU A 182 7.10 -16.53 7.56
CA LEU A 182 7.19 -15.30 8.38
C LEU A 182 6.01 -15.17 9.35
N LYS A 183 4.82 -15.57 8.93
CA LYS A 183 3.62 -15.54 9.77
C LYS A 183 3.66 -16.52 10.92
N HIS A 184 4.37 -17.62 10.74
CA HIS A 184 4.48 -18.71 11.71
C HIS A 184 5.91 -18.87 12.24
N THR A 185 6.71 -17.78 12.19
CA THR A 185 8.07 -17.79 12.77
C THR A 185 8.00 -18.16 14.25
N PRO A 186 8.68 -19.22 14.71
CA PRO A 186 8.70 -19.59 16.12
C PRO A 186 9.37 -18.50 16.96
N ASP A 187 8.88 -18.27 18.17
CA ASP A 187 9.37 -17.22 19.06
C ASP A 187 10.88 -17.33 19.33
N TRP A 188 11.41 -18.55 19.48
CA TRP A 188 12.85 -18.76 19.70
C TRP A 188 13.72 -18.22 18.56
N LEU A 189 13.21 -18.17 17.31
CA LEU A 189 13.94 -17.63 16.17
C LEU A 189 13.88 -16.10 16.12
N VAL A 190 12.90 -15.49 16.77
CA VAL A 190 12.75 -14.04 16.85
C VAL A 190 13.70 -13.44 17.90
N PHE A 191 14.12 -14.26 18.91
CA PHE A 191 15.01 -13.87 20.00
C PHE A 191 16.51 -14.06 19.67
N LEU A 192 16.87 -14.65 18.52
CA LEU A 192 18.23 -14.76 18.01
C LEU A 192 18.66 -13.48 17.28
#